data_abb5cbe4d1633fb503bd3c1b6fdc9f64
#
_entry.id   abb5cbe4d1633fb503bd3c1b6fdc9f64
#
_cell.length_a   1.000
_cell.length_b   1.000
_cell.length_c   1.000
_cell.angle_alpha   90.00
_cell.angle_beta   90.00
_cell.angle_gamma   90.00
#
_symmetry.space_group_name_H-M   'P 1'
#
loop_
_entity.id
_entity.type
_entity.pdbx_description
1 polymer ?
#
loop_
_entity_poly.entity_id
_entity_poly.type
_entity_poly.pdbx_seq_one_letter_code
_entity_poly.pdbx_strand_id
1 'polypeptide(L)'
;MKVSVFAAAILGATMATSAVAQTVGVSWSNFQEERWKTDEAAIVAALEAAGATYISADAQSSAAKQLSDVESLIAQGADALIILAQDTQAIIPAVTAAADEGIPVVAYDRLIEDARALYLTFDNVEVGRMQARAVYALAPKGNYVMIKGSPTDPNADFLRGGQQEILQAAIDAGDITIVGEAYTDGWLPANAQRNMEQILTANDNKVDAVVASNDGTAGGVVAALTAQGMDGIPVSGQDGDHAALNRVAKGTQTVSVWKDARDLGRSAAEAAVAMVSGTAMADLPGAGEWTSPSGTTMTSIFLAPVPVTKDNLSVVVDAGWIAQEALCQGVENGPAPCN
;
A
#
# COMPACT_ATOMS: atom_id res chain seq x y z
N MET A 1 9.70 -53.97 66.78
CA MET A 1 9.76 -53.89 65.37
C MET A 1 9.27 -52.50 64.93
N LYS A 2 10.18 -51.60 64.54
CA LYS A 2 9.84 -50.28 64.02
C LYS A 2 9.99 -50.32 62.49
N VAL A 3 8.88 -50.10 61.72
CA VAL A 3 8.88 -50.06 60.29
C VAL A 3 9.04 -48.58 59.89
N SER A 4 10.18 -48.25 59.25
CA SER A 4 10.43 -46.91 58.66
C SER A 4 9.88 -46.86 57.24
N VAL A 5 8.92 -45.98 57.01
CA VAL A 5 8.40 -45.68 55.65
C VAL A 5 9.29 -44.59 55.00
N PHE A 6 10.01 -44.92 53.94
CA PHE A 6 10.72 -43.99 53.12
C PHE A 6 9.73 -43.37 52.15
N ALA A 7 9.46 -42.06 52.25
CA ALA A 7 8.75 -41.29 51.23
C ALA A 7 9.75 -40.86 50.14
N ALA A 8 9.59 -41.37 48.95
CA ALA A 8 10.34 -40.91 47.78
C ALA A 8 9.67 -39.64 47.21
N ALA A 9 10.31 -38.49 47.31
CA ALA A 9 9.91 -37.26 46.65
C ALA A 9 10.32 -37.32 45.20
N ILE A 10 9.34 -37.42 44.27
CA ILE A 10 9.57 -37.28 42.83
C ILE A 10 9.66 -35.80 42.53
N LEU A 11 10.88 -35.26 42.27
CA LEU A 11 11.08 -33.95 41.69
C LEU A 11 10.66 -34.02 40.20
N GLY A 12 9.49 -33.49 39.89
CA GLY A 12 9.08 -33.22 38.52
C GLY A 12 9.90 -32.05 37.94
N ALA A 13 10.91 -32.35 37.09
CA ALA A 13 11.59 -31.35 36.31
C ALA A 13 10.63 -30.89 35.23
N THR A 14 10.03 -29.72 35.36
CA THR A 14 9.36 -29.01 34.26
C THR A 14 10.43 -28.55 33.29
N MET A 15 10.59 -29.26 32.17
CA MET A 15 11.36 -28.77 31.06
C MET A 15 10.60 -27.54 30.49
N ALA A 16 11.10 -26.35 30.78
CA ALA A 16 10.71 -25.15 30.05
C ALA A 16 11.27 -25.33 28.61
N THR A 17 10.41 -25.69 27.67
CA THR A 17 10.73 -25.59 26.25
C THR A 17 10.91 -24.10 25.97
N SER A 18 12.14 -23.67 25.76
CA SER A 18 12.42 -22.33 25.16
C SER A 18 11.69 -22.28 23.84
N ALA A 19 10.63 -21.49 23.73
CA ALA A 19 10.05 -21.18 22.44
C ALA A 19 11.16 -20.51 21.62
N VAL A 20 11.55 -21.12 20.51
CA VAL A 20 12.43 -20.47 19.53
C VAL A 20 11.66 -19.28 19.00
N ALA A 21 12.27 -18.10 19.02
CA ALA A 21 11.63 -16.90 18.46
C ALA A 21 11.38 -17.12 16.97
N GLN A 22 10.15 -16.87 16.52
CA GLN A 22 9.79 -16.97 15.11
C GLN A 22 10.53 -15.88 14.32
N THR A 23 11.02 -16.22 13.14
CA THR A 23 11.71 -15.28 12.25
C THR A 23 10.82 -14.95 11.07
N VAL A 24 10.51 -13.67 10.87
CA VAL A 24 9.71 -13.20 9.73
C VAL A 24 10.62 -12.46 8.75
N GLY A 25 10.68 -12.98 7.52
CA GLY A 25 11.43 -12.39 6.41
C GLY A 25 10.57 -11.41 5.63
N VAL A 26 11.05 -10.18 5.43
CA VAL A 26 10.32 -9.16 4.66
C VAL A 26 11.11 -8.81 3.40
N SER A 27 10.48 -9.01 2.24
CA SER A 27 11.04 -8.65 0.93
C SER A 27 10.40 -7.37 0.42
N TRP A 28 11.16 -6.28 0.40
CA TRP A 28 10.75 -4.98 -0.11
C TRP A 28 11.05 -4.83 -1.59
N SER A 29 10.14 -4.19 -2.34
CA SER A 29 10.38 -3.83 -3.74
C SER A 29 11.43 -2.73 -3.87
N ASN A 30 11.29 -1.68 -3.06
CA ASN A 30 12.20 -0.53 -2.89
C ASN A 30 11.71 0.35 -1.75
N PHE A 31 12.43 1.45 -1.46
CA PHE A 31 12.06 2.46 -0.45
C PHE A 31 11.90 3.86 -1.05
N GLN A 32 11.45 3.97 -2.29
CA GLN A 32 11.28 5.27 -2.96
C GLN A 32 10.00 6.00 -2.56
N GLU A 33 8.92 5.26 -2.27
CA GLU A 33 7.69 5.82 -1.73
C GLU A 33 7.85 6.02 -0.22
N GLU A 34 7.41 7.19 0.29
CA GLU A 34 7.56 7.60 1.68
C GLU A 34 6.97 6.58 2.65
N ARG A 35 5.82 6.03 2.31
CA ARG A 35 5.07 5.11 3.16
C ARG A 35 5.85 3.84 3.55
N TRP A 36 6.70 3.27 2.66
CA TRP A 36 7.36 1.98 2.92
C TRP A 36 8.23 1.98 4.18
N LYS A 37 8.78 3.13 4.58
CA LYS A 37 9.50 3.25 5.86
C LYS A 37 8.56 3.21 7.07
N THR A 38 7.36 3.76 6.93
CA THR A 38 6.33 3.68 7.97
C THR A 38 5.77 2.27 8.09
N ASP A 39 5.52 1.61 6.94
CA ASP A 39 5.13 0.19 6.88
C ASP A 39 6.18 -0.69 7.58
N GLU A 40 7.48 -0.53 7.26
CA GLU A 40 8.58 -1.27 7.87
C GLU A 40 8.63 -1.05 9.39
N ALA A 41 8.56 0.20 9.84
CA ALA A 41 8.58 0.49 11.26
C ALA A 41 7.40 -0.16 12.02
N ALA A 42 6.21 -0.20 11.42
CA ALA A 42 5.04 -0.84 12.00
C ALA A 42 5.18 -2.37 12.04
N ILE A 43 5.72 -2.98 10.98
CA ILE A 43 6.03 -4.43 10.96
C ILE A 43 7.03 -4.76 12.06
N VAL A 44 8.14 -4.03 12.14
CA VAL A 44 9.20 -4.26 13.14
C VAL A 44 8.62 -4.16 14.55
N ALA A 45 7.87 -3.09 14.86
CA ALA A 45 7.28 -2.88 16.16
C ALA A 45 6.29 -4.02 16.56
N ALA A 46 5.48 -4.49 15.61
CA ALA A 46 4.53 -5.56 15.85
C ALA A 46 5.24 -6.92 16.05
N LEU A 47 6.28 -7.23 15.29
CA LEU A 47 7.08 -8.43 15.45
C LEU A 47 7.82 -8.44 16.78
N GLU A 48 8.44 -7.31 17.17
CA GLU A 48 9.09 -7.17 18.50
C GLU A 48 8.09 -7.38 19.64
N ALA A 49 6.89 -6.81 19.54
CA ALA A 49 5.84 -7.01 20.53
C ALA A 49 5.38 -8.48 20.64
N ALA A 50 5.44 -9.21 19.54
CA ALA A 50 5.15 -10.65 19.49
C ALA A 50 6.34 -11.54 19.92
N GLY A 51 7.52 -10.96 20.18
CA GLY A 51 8.76 -11.70 20.47
C GLY A 51 9.34 -12.41 19.25
N ALA A 52 9.00 -11.97 18.04
CA ALA A 52 9.50 -12.49 16.79
C ALA A 52 10.69 -11.65 16.27
N THR A 53 11.49 -12.26 15.41
CA THR A 53 12.67 -11.63 14.80
C THR A 53 12.32 -11.10 13.40
N TYR A 54 12.73 -9.88 13.10
CA TYR A 54 12.64 -9.28 11.78
C TYR A 54 13.95 -9.47 11.00
N ILE A 55 13.87 -9.98 9.78
CA ILE A 55 14.95 -9.93 8.79
C ILE A 55 14.39 -9.39 7.47
N SER A 56 15.19 -8.67 6.69
CA SER A 56 14.67 -8.07 5.46
C SER A 56 15.68 -8.00 4.33
N ALA A 57 15.16 -7.82 3.13
CA ALA A 57 15.93 -7.54 1.93
C ALA A 57 15.21 -6.49 1.06
N ASP A 58 15.97 -5.61 0.40
CA ASP A 58 15.50 -4.58 -0.51
C ASP A 58 15.89 -4.95 -1.94
N ALA A 59 14.90 -5.20 -2.78
CA ALA A 59 15.10 -5.54 -4.19
C ALA A 59 15.63 -4.39 -5.05
N GLN A 60 15.61 -3.16 -4.54
CA GLN A 60 16.11 -1.97 -5.25
C GLN A 60 15.51 -1.83 -6.65
N SER A 61 14.21 -2.07 -6.76
CA SER A 61 13.44 -2.04 -8.00
C SER A 61 13.85 -3.11 -9.04
N SER A 62 14.52 -4.19 -8.62
CA SER A 62 14.92 -5.31 -9.49
C SER A 62 14.13 -6.57 -9.16
N ALA A 63 13.24 -7.00 -10.07
CA ALA A 63 12.48 -8.24 -9.91
C ALA A 63 13.40 -9.49 -9.81
N ALA A 64 14.50 -9.53 -10.59
CA ALA A 64 15.46 -10.62 -10.53
C ALA A 64 16.20 -10.66 -9.18
N LYS A 65 16.56 -9.49 -8.63
CA LYS A 65 17.16 -9.43 -7.29
C LYS A 65 16.16 -9.89 -6.24
N GLN A 66 14.87 -9.51 -6.36
CA GLN A 66 13.85 -9.90 -5.39
C GLN A 66 13.69 -11.42 -5.27
N LEU A 67 13.78 -12.16 -6.37
CA LEU A 67 13.79 -13.63 -6.33
C LEU A 67 14.94 -14.15 -5.46
N SER A 68 16.17 -13.69 -5.72
CA SER A 68 17.34 -14.11 -4.94
C SER A 68 17.28 -13.65 -3.48
N ASP A 69 16.66 -12.49 -3.21
CA ASP A 69 16.44 -11.97 -1.87
C ASP A 69 15.50 -12.90 -1.08
N VAL A 70 14.38 -13.34 -1.67
CA VAL A 70 13.45 -14.27 -1.02
C VAL A 70 14.12 -15.63 -0.75
N GLU A 71 14.85 -16.19 -1.71
CA GLU A 71 15.62 -17.41 -1.51
C GLU A 71 16.62 -17.25 -0.33
N SER A 72 17.27 -16.09 -0.24
CA SER A 72 18.19 -15.79 0.86
C SER A 72 17.48 -15.68 2.21
N LEU A 73 16.28 -15.08 2.28
CA LEU A 73 15.49 -14.99 3.51
C LEU A 73 15.06 -16.39 3.98
N ILE A 74 14.64 -17.27 3.07
CA ILE A 74 14.34 -18.68 3.37
C ILE A 74 15.58 -19.38 3.92
N ALA A 75 16.72 -19.25 3.25
CA ALA A 75 17.98 -19.87 3.69
C ALA A 75 18.49 -19.34 5.05
N GLN A 76 18.10 -18.13 5.45
CA GLN A 76 18.37 -17.55 6.76
C GLN A 76 17.41 -18.05 7.86
N GLY A 77 16.45 -18.91 7.51
CA GLY A 77 15.51 -19.52 8.45
C GLY A 77 14.27 -18.65 8.71
N ALA A 78 13.77 -17.95 7.72
CA ALA A 78 12.48 -17.29 7.81
C ALA A 78 11.37 -18.33 8.00
N ASP A 79 10.59 -18.21 9.06
CA ASP A 79 9.43 -19.06 9.36
C ASP A 79 8.16 -18.56 8.64
N ALA A 80 8.12 -17.29 8.24
CA ALA A 80 7.11 -16.66 7.38
C ALA A 80 7.72 -15.59 6.50
N LEU A 81 7.06 -15.27 5.39
CA LEU A 81 7.46 -14.21 4.47
C LEU A 81 6.36 -13.16 4.32
N ILE A 82 6.75 -11.88 4.31
CA ILE A 82 5.92 -10.75 3.89
C ILE A 82 6.58 -10.19 2.63
N ILE A 83 5.88 -10.18 1.49
CA ILE A 83 6.44 -9.82 0.20
C ILE A 83 5.68 -8.64 -0.41
N LEU A 84 6.36 -7.48 -0.52
CA LEU A 84 5.95 -6.37 -1.36
C LEU A 84 6.56 -6.57 -2.75
N ALA A 85 5.79 -7.12 -3.68
CA ALA A 85 6.30 -7.51 -4.99
C ALA A 85 6.74 -6.30 -5.85
N GLN A 86 7.92 -6.38 -6.45
CA GLN A 86 8.38 -5.43 -7.48
C GLN A 86 7.68 -5.69 -8.81
N ASP A 87 7.50 -6.95 -9.13
CA ASP A 87 6.73 -7.45 -10.27
C ASP A 87 5.94 -8.67 -9.79
N THR A 88 4.61 -8.58 -9.83
CA THR A 88 3.72 -9.56 -9.22
C THR A 88 3.66 -10.88 -9.97
N GLN A 89 4.07 -10.92 -11.22
CA GLN A 89 4.19 -12.15 -11.99
C GLN A 89 5.57 -12.79 -11.82
N ALA A 90 6.62 -11.99 -11.86
CA ALA A 90 7.99 -12.47 -11.71
C ALA A 90 8.28 -13.10 -10.34
N ILE A 91 7.54 -12.71 -9.28
CA ILE A 91 7.76 -13.22 -7.90
C ILE A 91 7.10 -14.59 -7.63
N ILE A 92 6.17 -15.07 -8.49
CA ILE A 92 5.43 -16.33 -8.27
C ILE A 92 6.36 -17.53 -7.98
N PRO A 93 7.51 -17.73 -8.67
CA PRO A 93 8.42 -18.82 -8.34
C PRO A 93 8.92 -18.81 -6.90
N ALA A 94 9.18 -17.62 -6.32
CA ALA A 94 9.62 -17.49 -4.93
C ALA A 94 8.50 -17.87 -3.95
N VAL A 95 7.26 -17.46 -4.23
CA VAL A 95 6.08 -17.86 -3.43
C VAL A 95 5.89 -19.38 -3.51
N THR A 96 6.08 -19.98 -4.68
CA THR A 96 6.02 -21.44 -4.84
C THR A 96 7.07 -22.12 -3.99
N ALA A 97 8.33 -21.68 -4.05
CA ALA A 97 9.41 -22.24 -3.25
C ALA A 97 9.13 -22.16 -1.74
N ALA A 98 8.65 -21.01 -1.25
CA ALA A 98 8.27 -20.85 0.15
C ALA A 98 7.14 -21.81 0.57
N ALA A 99 6.10 -21.92 -0.27
CA ALA A 99 4.96 -22.79 0.00
C ALA A 99 5.34 -24.29 -0.01
N ASP A 100 6.26 -24.71 -0.89
CA ASP A 100 6.77 -26.08 -0.95
C ASP A 100 7.57 -26.46 0.31
N GLU A 101 8.18 -25.48 0.98
CA GLU A 101 8.83 -25.62 2.29
C GLU A 101 7.87 -25.45 3.47
N GLY A 102 6.61 -25.16 3.23
CA GLY A 102 5.60 -24.94 4.26
C GLY A 102 5.70 -23.58 4.96
N ILE A 103 6.42 -22.63 4.36
CA ILE A 103 6.58 -21.26 4.85
C ILE A 103 5.38 -20.41 4.39
N PRO A 104 4.54 -19.89 5.30
CA PRO A 104 3.41 -19.05 4.95
C PRO A 104 3.87 -17.71 4.35
N VAL A 105 3.10 -17.23 3.37
CA VAL A 105 3.39 -15.99 2.64
C VAL A 105 2.26 -14.98 2.77
N VAL A 106 2.58 -13.75 3.11
CA VAL A 106 1.71 -12.58 2.98
C VAL A 106 2.09 -11.82 1.71
N ALA A 107 1.18 -11.79 0.73
CA ALA A 107 1.24 -10.89 -0.41
C ALA A 107 0.84 -9.49 0.07
N TYR A 108 1.83 -8.67 0.37
CA TYR A 108 1.69 -7.39 1.06
C TYR A 108 1.45 -6.25 0.08
N ASP A 109 0.35 -5.53 0.28
CA ASP A 109 -0.11 -4.39 -0.52
C ASP A 109 -0.39 -4.73 -2.00
N ARG A 110 0.53 -5.39 -2.70
CA ARG A 110 0.42 -5.76 -4.12
C ARG A 110 -0.02 -7.20 -4.28
N LEU A 111 -0.96 -7.44 -5.19
CA LEU A 111 -1.50 -8.76 -5.46
C LEU A 111 -0.42 -9.69 -6.02
N ILE A 112 -0.23 -10.85 -5.38
CA ILE A 112 0.48 -11.99 -5.94
C ILE A 112 -0.57 -13.10 -6.12
N GLU A 113 -0.91 -13.46 -7.35
CA GLU A 113 -2.00 -14.41 -7.64
C GLU A 113 -1.58 -15.87 -7.36
N ASP A 114 -1.51 -16.22 -6.09
CA ASP A 114 -1.29 -17.58 -5.62
C ASP A 114 -2.23 -17.86 -4.42
N ALA A 115 -3.08 -18.87 -4.53
CA ALA A 115 -4.04 -19.24 -3.49
C ALA A 115 -3.39 -19.65 -2.16
N ARG A 116 -2.06 -19.91 -2.15
CA ARG A 116 -1.28 -20.25 -0.96
C ARG A 116 -0.75 -19.02 -0.22
N ALA A 117 -0.89 -17.82 -0.80
CA ALA A 117 -0.53 -16.56 -0.16
C ALA A 117 -1.76 -15.83 0.37
N LEU A 118 -1.64 -15.24 1.57
CA LEU A 118 -2.62 -14.31 2.09
C LEU A 118 -2.49 -12.97 1.37
N TYR A 119 -3.53 -12.50 0.70
CA TYR A 119 -3.52 -11.17 0.09
C TYR A 119 -3.99 -10.12 1.11
N LEU A 120 -3.10 -9.25 1.55
CA LEU A 120 -3.38 -8.20 2.53
C LEU A 120 -3.10 -6.81 1.92
N THR A 121 -4.14 -6.00 1.77
CA THR A 121 -4.07 -4.68 1.16
C THR A 121 -5.24 -3.78 1.60
N PHE A 122 -5.39 -2.60 0.98
CA PHE A 122 -6.59 -1.77 1.04
C PHE A 122 -7.54 -2.08 -0.12
N ASP A 123 -8.82 -1.68 -0.02
CA ASP A 123 -9.75 -1.78 -1.16
C ASP A 123 -9.35 -0.76 -2.25
N ASN A 124 -8.48 -1.20 -3.15
CA ASN A 124 -7.92 -0.34 -4.20
C ASN A 124 -8.98 0.09 -5.24
N VAL A 125 -10.04 -0.69 -5.45
CA VAL A 125 -11.16 -0.28 -6.31
C VAL A 125 -11.92 0.88 -5.65
N GLU A 126 -12.20 0.80 -4.35
CA GLU A 126 -12.84 1.89 -3.62
C GLU A 126 -11.92 3.12 -3.51
N VAL A 127 -10.60 2.95 -3.36
CA VAL A 127 -9.65 4.06 -3.47
C VAL A 127 -9.81 4.79 -4.80
N GLY A 128 -9.84 4.06 -5.91
CA GLY A 128 -10.08 4.63 -7.25
C GLY A 128 -11.40 5.39 -7.34
N ARG A 129 -12.48 4.84 -6.77
CA ARG A 129 -13.79 5.54 -6.71
C ARG A 129 -13.70 6.83 -5.91
N MET A 130 -13.02 6.83 -4.76
CA MET A 130 -12.84 8.02 -3.92
C MET A 130 -12.05 9.10 -4.64
N GLN A 131 -10.97 8.74 -5.35
CA GLN A 131 -10.18 9.64 -6.17
C GLN A 131 -11.03 10.32 -7.24
N ALA A 132 -11.74 9.52 -8.02
CA ALA A 132 -12.58 10.04 -9.10
C ALA A 132 -13.73 10.90 -8.59
N ARG A 133 -14.42 10.50 -7.50
CA ARG A 133 -15.49 11.31 -6.90
C ARG A 133 -15.00 12.70 -6.49
N ALA A 134 -13.83 12.78 -5.85
CA ALA A 134 -13.28 14.05 -5.38
C ALA A 134 -12.93 14.99 -6.54
N VAL A 135 -12.30 14.47 -7.59
CA VAL A 135 -11.94 15.24 -8.79
C VAL A 135 -13.19 15.62 -9.57
N TYR A 136 -14.12 14.70 -9.80
CA TYR A 136 -15.36 14.91 -10.53
C TYR A 136 -16.26 15.97 -9.88
N ALA A 137 -16.29 16.03 -8.55
CA ALA A 137 -17.06 17.05 -7.83
C ALA A 137 -16.61 18.49 -8.16
N LEU A 138 -15.33 18.69 -8.51
CA LEU A 138 -14.77 20.01 -8.84
C LEU A 138 -14.75 20.28 -10.36
N ALA A 139 -14.66 19.25 -11.17
CA ALA A 139 -14.61 19.37 -12.63
C ALA A 139 -15.58 18.37 -13.29
N PRO A 140 -16.91 18.59 -13.20
CA PRO A 140 -17.89 17.64 -13.73
C PRO A 140 -17.92 17.54 -15.26
N LYS A 141 -17.17 18.39 -15.96
CA LYS A 141 -17.00 18.39 -17.41
C LYS A 141 -15.58 18.78 -17.77
N GLY A 142 -15.12 18.36 -18.94
CA GLY A 142 -13.84 18.79 -19.51
C GLY A 142 -12.91 17.67 -19.90
N ASN A 143 -11.66 18.04 -20.12
CA ASN A 143 -10.59 17.17 -20.58
C ASN A 143 -9.85 16.57 -19.38
N TYR A 144 -9.93 15.27 -19.25
CA TYR A 144 -9.32 14.51 -18.14
C TYR A 144 -8.04 13.80 -18.58
N VAL A 145 -7.09 13.73 -17.67
CA VAL A 145 -5.88 12.93 -17.80
C VAL A 145 -5.86 11.87 -16.70
N MET A 146 -5.51 10.63 -17.08
CA MET A 146 -5.38 9.50 -16.17
C MET A 146 -3.90 9.14 -16.04
N ILE A 147 -3.29 9.39 -14.87
CA ILE A 147 -1.90 9.00 -14.58
C ILE A 147 -1.94 7.78 -13.67
N LYS A 148 -1.78 6.61 -14.30
CA LYS A 148 -1.82 5.31 -13.62
C LYS A 148 -0.52 5.00 -12.90
N GLY A 149 -0.55 3.96 -12.04
CA GLY A 149 0.62 3.40 -11.40
C GLY A 149 1.51 2.57 -12.33
N SER A 150 2.36 1.70 -11.74
CA SER A 150 3.25 0.83 -12.50
C SER A 150 2.48 -0.27 -13.25
N PRO A 151 2.85 -0.59 -14.49
CA PRO A 151 2.21 -1.65 -15.27
C PRO A 151 2.47 -3.06 -14.71
N THR A 152 3.47 -3.23 -13.83
CA THR A 152 3.80 -4.52 -13.18
C THR A 152 3.09 -4.71 -11.83
N ASP A 153 2.22 -3.76 -11.45
CA ASP A 153 1.45 -3.76 -10.22
C ASP A 153 -0.06 -3.70 -10.54
N PRO A 154 -0.83 -4.76 -10.27
CA PRO A 154 -2.28 -4.79 -10.51
C PRO A 154 -3.08 -3.70 -9.81
N ASN A 155 -2.55 -3.11 -8.73
CA ASN A 155 -3.19 -1.98 -8.06
C ASN A 155 -3.42 -0.80 -9.01
N ALA A 156 -2.54 -0.58 -9.99
CA ALA A 156 -2.71 0.46 -11.00
C ALA A 156 -4.02 0.30 -11.79
N ASP A 157 -4.38 -0.95 -12.11
CA ASP A 157 -5.60 -1.26 -12.85
C ASP A 157 -6.83 -1.36 -11.95
N PHE A 158 -6.70 -1.81 -10.70
CA PHE A 158 -7.79 -1.77 -9.72
C PHE A 158 -8.24 -0.33 -9.44
N LEU A 159 -7.31 0.57 -9.20
CA LEU A 159 -7.56 2.01 -9.05
C LEU A 159 -8.26 2.56 -10.30
N ARG A 160 -7.70 2.26 -11.48
CA ARG A 160 -8.26 2.73 -12.77
C ARG A 160 -9.67 2.19 -13.01
N GLY A 161 -9.95 0.94 -12.62
CA GLY A 161 -11.28 0.36 -12.67
C GLY A 161 -12.28 1.12 -11.80
N GLY A 162 -11.95 1.40 -10.55
CA GLY A 162 -12.77 2.21 -9.64
C GLY A 162 -12.99 3.64 -10.16
N GLN A 163 -11.95 4.25 -10.74
CA GLN A 163 -12.07 5.57 -11.36
C GLN A 163 -13.04 5.54 -12.56
N GLN A 164 -12.94 4.50 -13.40
CA GLN A 164 -13.82 4.32 -14.55
C GLN A 164 -15.29 4.18 -14.14
N GLU A 165 -15.58 3.40 -13.10
CA GLU A 165 -16.96 3.24 -12.61
C GLU A 165 -17.63 4.57 -12.25
N ILE A 166 -16.88 5.51 -11.68
CA ILE A 166 -17.40 6.82 -11.30
C ILE A 166 -17.55 7.76 -12.50
N LEU A 167 -16.60 7.72 -13.43
CA LEU A 167 -16.54 8.67 -14.55
C LEU A 167 -17.33 8.20 -15.77
N GLN A 168 -17.69 6.91 -15.88
CA GLN A 168 -18.25 6.30 -17.10
C GLN A 168 -19.48 7.04 -17.62
N ALA A 169 -20.43 7.36 -16.74
CA ALA A 169 -21.67 8.02 -17.15
C ALA A 169 -21.43 9.42 -17.76
N ALA A 170 -20.45 10.17 -17.23
CA ALA A 170 -20.10 11.49 -17.75
C ALA A 170 -19.28 11.37 -19.08
N ILE A 171 -18.49 10.32 -19.20
CA ILE A 171 -17.79 10.00 -20.46
C ILE A 171 -18.80 9.65 -21.55
N ASP A 172 -19.76 8.78 -21.27
CA ASP A 172 -20.80 8.37 -22.23
C ASP A 172 -21.71 9.53 -22.64
N ALA A 173 -21.94 10.48 -21.73
CA ALA A 173 -22.68 11.71 -22.02
C ALA A 173 -21.88 12.74 -22.85
N GLY A 174 -20.57 12.54 -23.02
CA GLY A 174 -19.68 13.49 -23.66
C GLY A 174 -19.34 14.71 -22.79
N ASP A 175 -19.65 14.67 -21.49
CA ASP A 175 -19.30 15.72 -20.54
C ASP A 175 -17.81 15.65 -20.17
N ILE A 176 -17.22 14.46 -20.16
CA ILE A 176 -15.80 14.22 -19.93
C ILE A 176 -15.16 13.56 -21.16
N THR A 177 -14.00 14.07 -21.55
CA THR A 177 -13.14 13.44 -22.56
C THR A 177 -11.80 13.05 -21.92
N ILE A 178 -11.41 11.78 -22.01
CA ILE A 178 -10.07 11.36 -21.60
C ILE A 178 -9.10 11.72 -22.73
N VAL A 179 -8.28 12.75 -22.52
CA VAL A 179 -7.33 13.28 -23.52
C VAL A 179 -5.92 12.71 -23.36
N GLY A 180 -5.67 11.98 -22.28
CA GLY A 180 -4.40 11.29 -22.05
C GLY A 180 -4.53 10.24 -20.96
N GLU A 181 -3.88 9.10 -21.18
CA GLU A 181 -3.76 8.04 -20.19
C GLU A 181 -2.36 7.41 -20.29
N ALA A 182 -1.67 7.27 -19.16
CA ALA A 182 -0.33 6.71 -19.15
C ALA A 182 -0.06 5.91 -17.85
N TYR A 183 0.64 4.80 -17.99
CA TYR A 183 1.27 4.12 -16.86
C TYR A 183 2.52 4.87 -16.40
N THR A 184 2.79 4.81 -15.11
CA THR A 184 3.98 5.39 -14.48
C THR A 184 4.89 4.26 -14.02
N ASP A 185 5.87 3.91 -14.83
CA ASP A 185 6.81 2.84 -14.54
C ASP A 185 7.47 3.04 -13.17
N GLY A 186 7.45 1.98 -12.34
CA GLY A 186 7.97 1.96 -10.98
C GLY A 186 7.29 2.93 -10.01
N TRP A 187 6.12 3.50 -10.34
CA TRP A 187 5.44 4.55 -9.55
C TRP A 187 6.27 5.84 -9.38
N LEU A 188 7.32 6.03 -10.19
CA LEU A 188 8.29 7.11 -10.01
C LEU A 188 7.69 8.50 -10.32
N PRO A 189 7.74 9.48 -9.39
CA PRO A 189 7.23 10.84 -9.61
C PRO A 189 7.82 11.50 -10.87
N ALA A 190 9.11 11.29 -11.15
CA ALA A 190 9.76 11.83 -12.34
C ALA A 190 9.20 11.25 -13.66
N ASN A 191 8.71 9.99 -13.64
CA ASN A 191 8.05 9.38 -14.79
C ASN A 191 6.65 9.97 -14.97
N ALA A 192 5.90 10.17 -13.87
CA ALA A 192 4.60 10.83 -13.89
C ALA A 192 4.70 12.27 -14.42
N GLN A 193 5.72 13.02 -13.99
CA GLN A 193 5.97 14.36 -14.49
C GLN A 193 6.20 14.36 -16.01
N ARG A 194 7.09 13.50 -16.51
CA ARG A 194 7.34 13.40 -17.97
C ARG A 194 6.10 13.00 -18.75
N ASN A 195 5.33 12.05 -18.24
CA ASN A 195 4.06 11.65 -18.85
C ASN A 195 3.10 12.83 -18.94
N MET A 196 2.95 13.59 -17.87
CA MET A 196 2.08 14.75 -17.82
C MET A 196 2.55 15.86 -18.78
N GLU A 197 3.86 16.17 -18.81
CA GLU A 197 4.44 17.14 -19.73
C GLU A 197 4.18 16.79 -21.21
N GLN A 198 4.30 15.50 -21.56
CA GLN A 198 4.00 15.01 -22.91
C GLN A 198 2.51 15.15 -23.24
N ILE A 199 1.63 14.81 -22.30
CA ILE A 199 0.17 14.92 -22.49
C ILE A 199 -0.24 16.39 -22.61
N LEU A 200 0.31 17.29 -21.78
CA LEU A 200 0.06 18.74 -21.87
C LEU A 200 0.46 19.28 -23.25
N THR A 201 1.64 18.91 -23.71
CA THR A 201 2.13 19.32 -25.05
C THR A 201 1.23 18.82 -26.17
N ALA A 202 0.80 17.55 -26.12
CA ALA A 202 -0.04 16.93 -27.13
C ALA A 202 -1.46 17.53 -27.20
N ASN A 203 -1.91 18.18 -26.12
CA ASN A 203 -3.26 18.74 -25.98
C ASN A 203 -3.28 20.29 -25.90
N ASP A 204 -2.20 20.97 -26.28
CA ASP A 204 -2.09 22.44 -26.19
C ASP A 204 -2.45 22.97 -24.77
N ASN A 205 -2.06 22.26 -23.72
CA ASN A 205 -2.39 22.54 -22.32
C ASN A 205 -3.90 22.56 -22.00
N LYS A 206 -4.75 21.95 -22.85
CA LYS A 206 -6.21 21.92 -22.62
C LYS A 206 -6.56 20.70 -21.73
N VAL A 207 -6.28 20.82 -20.46
CA VAL A 207 -6.56 19.82 -19.42
C VAL A 207 -7.31 20.49 -18.28
N ASP A 208 -8.43 19.89 -17.85
CA ASP A 208 -9.32 20.45 -16.83
C ASP A 208 -9.23 19.66 -15.50
N ALA A 209 -8.78 18.40 -15.53
CA ALA A 209 -8.61 17.58 -14.35
C ALA A 209 -7.60 16.45 -14.57
N VAL A 210 -6.95 16.00 -13.49
CA VAL A 210 -6.03 14.86 -13.51
C VAL A 210 -6.39 13.87 -12.40
N VAL A 211 -6.63 12.62 -12.78
CA VAL A 211 -6.76 11.53 -11.81
C VAL A 211 -5.43 10.79 -11.75
N ALA A 212 -4.61 11.15 -10.78
CA ALA A 212 -3.34 10.51 -10.49
C ALA A 212 -3.52 9.42 -9.44
N SER A 213 -2.88 8.28 -9.65
CA SER A 213 -3.13 7.06 -8.88
C SER A 213 -2.55 7.09 -7.47
N ASN A 214 -1.41 7.79 -7.22
CA ASN A 214 -0.89 7.96 -5.86
C ASN A 214 -0.26 9.34 -5.64
N ASP A 215 0.16 9.62 -4.42
CA ASP A 215 0.67 10.93 -4.00
C ASP A 215 2.04 11.27 -4.60
N GLY A 216 2.88 10.27 -4.82
CA GLY A 216 4.13 10.44 -5.55
C GLY A 216 3.90 10.86 -7.00
N THR A 217 3.04 10.15 -7.72
CA THR A 217 2.68 10.50 -9.11
C THR A 217 1.93 11.83 -9.17
N ALA A 218 1.05 12.12 -8.21
CA ALA A 218 0.38 13.43 -8.08
C ALA A 218 1.40 14.58 -7.91
N GLY A 219 2.47 14.36 -7.16
CA GLY A 219 3.58 15.32 -7.02
C GLY A 219 4.24 15.65 -8.36
N GLY A 220 4.51 14.63 -9.18
CA GLY A 220 5.04 14.82 -10.53
C GLY A 220 4.06 15.56 -11.45
N VAL A 221 2.76 15.22 -11.39
CA VAL A 221 1.70 15.92 -12.12
C VAL A 221 1.63 17.39 -11.73
N VAL A 222 1.57 17.69 -10.43
CA VAL A 222 1.52 19.08 -9.93
C VAL A 222 2.74 19.87 -10.38
N ALA A 223 3.94 19.28 -10.36
CA ALA A 223 5.14 19.95 -10.87
C ALA A 223 5.03 20.30 -12.36
N ALA A 224 4.52 19.39 -13.21
CA ALA A 224 4.30 19.63 -14.62
C ALA A 224 3.25 20.73 -14.88
N LEU A 225 2.14 20.72 -14.13
CA LEU A 225 1.08 21.73 -14.24
C LEU A 225 1.59 23.12 -13.82
N THR A 226 2.28 23.22 -12.68
CA THR A 226 2.84 24.47 -12.18
C THR A 226 3.87 25.06 -13.14
N ALA A 227 4.70 24.23 -13.80
CA ALA A 227 5.64 24.69 -14.82
C ALA A 227 4.96 25.33 -16.03
N GLN A 228 3.70 25.03 -16.29
CA GLN A 228 2.87 25.63 -17.36
C GLN A 228 1.95 26.76 -16.83
N GLY A 229 2.05 27.13 -15.54
CA GLY A 229 1.16 28.13 -14.94
C GLY A 229 -0.30 27.66 -14.82
N MET A 230 -0.53 26.34 -14.77
CA MET A 230 -1.86 25.73 -14.68
C MET A 230 -2.19 25.38 -13.23
N ASP A 231 -2.18 26.39 -12.36
CA ASP A 231 -2.56 26.21 -10.95
C ASP A 231 -4.08 26.02 -10.78
N GLY A 232 -4.46 25.22 -9.79
CA GLY A 232 -5.88 25.00 -9.46
C GLY A 232 -6.57 23.88 -10.26
N ILE A 233 -5.86 23.18 -11.14
CA ILE A 233 -6.37 21.96 -11.78
C ILE A 233 -6.58 20.89 -10.68
N PRO A 234 -7.79 20.26 -10.57
CA PRO A 234 -8.02 19.18 -9.63
C PRO A 234 -7.10 17.98 -9.90
N VAL A 235 -6.39 17.53 -8.85
CA VAL A 235 -5.47 16.38 -8.90
C VAL A 235 -5.77 15.45 -7.74
N SER A 236 -5.96 14.16 -7.99
CA SER A 236 -6.09 13.13 -6.95
C SER A 236 -4.73 12.51 -6.57
N GLY A 237 -4.75 11.79 -5.46
CA GLY A 237 -3.66 10.92 -5.01
C GLY A 237 -4.15 9.90 -3.99
N GLN A 238 -3.26 9.08 -3.48
CA GLN A 238 -3.47 8.16 -2.35
C GLN A 238 -2.16 7.99 -1.59
N ASP A 239 -2.23 7.36 -0.44
CA ASP A 239 -1.24 6.92 0.53
C ASP A 239 -1.15 7.84 1.76
N GLY A 240 -1.49 9.12 1.66
CA GLY A 240 -1.40 10.07 2.77
C GLY A 240 0.03 10.55 3.00
N ASP A 241 0.84 10.64 1.96
CA ASP A 241 2.20 11.19 2.05
C ASP A 241 2.17 12.59 2.65
N HIS A 242 3.09 12.90 3.56
CA HIS A 242 3.13 14.20 4.25
C HIS A 242 3.18 15.38 3.27
N ALA A 243 3.97 15.24 2.19
CA ALA A 243 4.05 16.24 1.14
C ALA A 243 2.72 16.42 0.39
N ALA A 244 1.97 15.35 0.19
CA ALA A 244 0.66 15.39 -0.47
C ALA A 244 -0.41 16.01 0.42
N LEU A 245 -0.44 15.66 1.70
CA LEU A 245 -1.35 16.29 2.68
C LEU A 245 -1.11 17.80 2.76
N ASN A 246 0.15 18.24 2.73
CA ASN A 246 0.48 19.66 2.63
C ASN A 246 0.01 20.27 1.30
N ARG A 247 0.11 19.55 0.15
CA ARG A 247 -0.47 20.02 -1.12
C ARG A 247 -2.00 20.12 -1.05
N VAL A 248 -2.67 19.18 -0.35
CA VAL A 248 -4.12 19.28 -0.10
C VAL A 248 -4.45 20.51 0.73
N ALA A 249 -3.68 20.79 1.79
CA ALA A 249 -3.86 21.98 2.62
C ALA A 249 -3.63 23.28 1.83
N LYS A 250 -2.68 23.30 0.89
CA LYS A 250 -2.41 24.42 -0.02
C LYS A 250 -3.42 24.53 -1.19
N GLY A 251 -4.24 23.50 -1.44
CA GLY A 251 -5.19 23.45 -2.54
C GLY A 251 -4.56 23.11 -3.91
N THR A 252 -3.32 22.64 -3.96
CA THR A 252 -2.67 22.17 -5.20
C THR A 252 -2.84 20.68 -5.47
N GLN A 253 -3.46 19.94 -4.54
CA GLN A 253 -3.98 18.59 -4.70
C GLN A 253 -5.38 18.55 -4.09
N THR A 254 -6.31 17.83 -4.71
CA THR A 254 -7.71 17.80 -4.29
C THR A 254 -7.96 16.82 -3.15
N VAL A 255 -7.36 15.64 -3.25
CA VAL A 255 -7.53 14.53 -2.32
C VAL A 255 -6.27 13.70 -2.25
N SER A 256 -5.92 13.26 -1.05
CA SER A 256 -5.08 12.08 -0.83
C SER A 256 -5.95 11.03 -0.14
N VAL A 257 -6.15 9.89 -0.77
CA VAL A 257 -6.85 8.77 -0.13
C VAL A 257 -5.86 8.10 0.81
N TRP A 258 -5.98 8.42 2.10
CA TRP A 258 -5.07 7.93 3.12
C TRP A 258 -5.24 6.44 3.35
N LYS A 259 -4.13 5.73 3.26
CA LYS A 259 -3.95 4.32 3.57
C LYS A 259 -3.03 4.27 4.80
N ASP A 260 -3.56 3.99 6.00
CA ASP A 260 -2.72 3.97 7.20
C ASP A 260 -1.73 2.79 7.15
N ALA A 261 -0.51 3.09 6.74
CA ALA A 261 0.57 2.12 6.61
C ALA A 261 0.92 1.43 7.93
N ARG A 262 0.63 2.09 9.08
CA ARG A 262 0.84 1.51 10.41
C ARG A 262 -0.11 0.34 10.65
N ASP A 263 -1.36 0.47 10.21
CA ASP A 263 -2.37 -0.59 10.34
C ASP A 263 -2.07 -1.75 9.39
N LEU A 264 -1.64 -1.46 8.16
CA LEU A 264 -1.28 -2.49 7.19
C LEU A 264 -0.05 -3.28 7.66
N GLY A 265 1.02 -2.58 8.08
CA GLY A 265 2.24 -3.22 8.57
C GLY A 265 2.01 -4.07 9.81
N ARG A 266 1.25 -3.54 10.80
CA ARG A 266 0.86 -4.31 11.98
C ARG A 266 0.06 -5.56 11.60
N SER A 267 -0.95 -5.43 10.75
CA SER A 267 -1.79 -6.55 10.32
C SER A 267 -0.97 -7.64 9.60
N ALA A 268 0.02 -7.25 8.80
CA ALA A 268 0.89 -8.20 8.12
C ALA A 268 1.77 -9.00 9.10
N ALA A 269 2.37 -8.31 10.08
CA ALA A 269 3.18 -8.95 11.11
C ALA A 269 2.36 -9.91 11.98
N GLU A 270 1.17 -9.46 12.45
CA GLU A 270 0.25 -10.27 13.25
C GLU A 270 -0.23 -11.51 12.46
N ALA A 271 -0.58 -11.35 11.18
CA ALA A 271 -0.98 -12.45 10.30
C ALA A 271 0.17 -13.46 10.10
N ALA A 272 1.38 -12.98 9.83
CA ALA A 272 2.56 -13.84 9.66
C ALA A 272 2.83 -14.68 10.89
N VAL A 273 2.87 -14.06 12.09
CA VAL A 273 3.08 -14.74 13.37
C VAL A 273 1.97 -15.74 13.67
N ALA A 274 0.71 -15.39 13.40
CA ALA A 274 -0.43 -16.28 13.60
C ALA A 274 -0.36 -17.51 12.71
N MET A 275 -0.01 -17.33 11.42
CA MET A 275 0.12 -18.43 10.46
C MET A 275 1.26 -19.39 10.84
N VAL A 276 2.42 -18.89 11.28
CA VAL A 276 3.52 -19.72 11.82
C VAL A 276 3.07 -20.49 13.05
N SER A 277 2.20 -19.90 13.86
CA SER A 277 1.63 -20.54 15.06
C SER A 277 0.51 -21.56 14.74
N GLY A 278 0.20 -21.77 13.45
CA GLY A 278 -0.76 -22.78 12.98
C GLY A 278 -2.19 -22.25 12.75
N THR A 279 -2.42 -20.94 12.81
CA THR A 279 -3.71 -20.35 12.43
C THR A 279 -3.88 -20.43 10.90
N ALA A 280 -5.00 -20.99 10.45
CA ALA A 280 -5.30 -20.99 9.02
C ALA A 280 -5.59 -19.57 8.52
N MET A 281 -5.22 -19.26 7.26
CA MET A 281 -5.47 -17.94 6.66
C MET A 281 -6.93 -17.50 6.76
N ALA A 282 -7.87 -18.44 6.57
CA ALA A 282 -9.30 -18.17 6.65
C ALA A 282 -9.81 -17.80 8.05
N ASP A 283 -9.06 -18.16 9.09
CA ASP A 283 -9.41 -17.90 10.49
C ASP A 283 -8.76 -16.60 11.03
N LEU A 284 -7.99 -15.89 10.21
CA LEU A 284 -7.39 -14.62 10.59
C LEU A 284 -8.45 -13.51 10.71
N PRO A 285 -8.29 -12.55 11.64
CA PRO A 285 -9.22 -11.44 11.76
C PRO A 285 -9.37 -10.64 10.46
N GLY A 286 -10.61 -10.48 10.01
CA GLY A 286 -10.91 -9.73 8.77
C GLY A 286 -10.69 -10.51 7.47
N ALA A 287 -10.24 -11.78 7.56
CA ALA A 287 -10.07 -12.61 6.38
C ALA A 287 -11.40 -12.96 5.70
N GLY A 288 -11.37 -12.98 4.39
CA GLY A 288 -12.49 -13.38 3.54
C GLY A 288 -12.02 -13.97 2.23
N GLU A 289 -12.89 -14.67 1.53
CA GLU A 289 -12.61 -15.13 0.18
C GLU A 289 -12.76 -13.98 -0.83
N TRP A 290 -11.80 -13.87 -1.73
CA TRP A 290 -11.82 -12.95 -2.84
C TRP A 290 -11.31 -13.63 -4.11
N THR A 291 -11.94 -13.34 -5.24
CA THR A 291 -11.51 -13.87 -6.53
C THR A 291 -10.78 -12.81 -7.32
N SER A 292 -9.55 -13.10 -7.71
CA SER A 292 -8.72 -12.22 -8.52
C SER A 292 -9.27 -12.07 -9.95
N PRO A 293 -8.81 -11.08 -10.72
CA PRO A 293 -9.20 -10.91 -12.12
C PRO A 293 -8.90 -12.11 -13.02
N SER A 294 -7.87 -12.90 -12.70
CA SER A 294 -7.55 -14.14 -13.43
C SER A 294 -8.46 -15.33 -13.05
N GLY A 295 -9.29 -15.18 -12.02
CA GLY A 295 -10.19 -16.22 -11.52
C GLY A 295 -9.61 -17.07 -10.39
N THR A 296 -8.47 -16.70 -9.82
CA THR A 296 -7.88 -17.38 -8.66
C THR A 296 -8.61 -16.95 -7.38
N THR A 297 -9.21 -17.91 -6.65
CA THR A 297 -9.80 -17.64 -5.33
C THR A 297 -8.70 -17.65 -4.27
N MET A 298 -8.62 -16.57 -3.51
CA MET A 298 -7.59 -16.31 -2.48
C MET A 298 -8.25 -15.92 -1.17
N THR A 299 -7.58 -16.22 -0.06
CA THR A 299 -7.89 -15.59 1.23
C THR A 299 -7.31 -14.18 1.23
N SER A 300 -8.12 -13.18 1.57
CA SER A 300 -7.70 -11.78 1.56
C SER A 300 -8.21 -11.01 2.76
N ILE A 301 -7.48 -9.95 3.11
CA ILE A 301 -7.87 -8.94 4.10
C ILE A 301 -7.78 -7.58 3.43
N PHE A 302 -8.90 -6.86 3.39
CA PHE A 302 -8.97 -5.52 2.83
C PHE A 302 -9.19 -4.49 3.93
N LEU A 303 -8.23 -3.58 4.10
CA LEU A 303 -8.37 -2.45 5.01
C LEU A 303 -9.15 -1.31 4.36
N ALA A 304 -9.84 -0.51 5.18
CA ALA A 304 -10.63 0.61 4.70
C ALA A 304 -9.76 1.85 4.48
N PRO A 305 -9.76 2.44 3.26
CA PRO A 305 -9.10 3.71 3.00
C PRO A 305 -9.96 4.90 3.45
N VAL A 306 -9.32 6.07 3.66
CA VAL A 306 -10.00 7.31 4.08
C VAL A 306 -9.66 8.45 3.12
N PRO A 307 -10.64 9.05 2.41
CA PRO A 307 -10.37 10.19 1.54
C PRO A 307 -10.11 11.45 2.39
N VAL A 308 -8.92 12.02 2.26
CA VAL A 308 -8.51 13.26 2.94
C VAL A 308 -8.53 14.41 1.94
N THR A 309 -9.40 15.37 2.20
CA THR A 309 -9.57 16.60 1.43
C THR A 309 -9.32 17.80 2.34
N LYS A 310 -9.37 19.00 1.79
CA LYS A 310 -9.27 20.25 2.59
C LYS A 310 -10.32 20.36 3.71
N ASP A 311 -11.44 19.61 3.60
CA ASP A 311 -12.55 19.73 4.53
C ASP A 311 -12.41 18.84 5.79
N ASN A 312 -11.45 17.90 5.79
CA ASN A 312 -11.25 16.95 6.89
C ASN A 312 -9.77 16.67 7.23
N LEU A 313 -8.87 17.61 6.95
CA LEU A 313 -7.43 17.46 7.23
C LEU A 313 -7.09 17.12 8.70
N SER A 314 -7.95 17.49 9.66
CA SER A 314 -7.74 17.16 11.06
C SER A 314 -7.69 15.64 11.31
N VAL A 315 -8.31 14.82 10.48
CA VAL A 315 -8.35 13.35 10.66
C VAL A 315 -6.95 12.73 10.72
N VAL A 316 -6.01 13.22 9.90
CA VAL A 316 -4.63 12.71 9.87
C VAL A 316 -3.76 13.31 10.99
N VAL A 317 -4.10 14.51 11.49
CA VAL A 317 -3.44 15.12 12.65
C VAL A 317 -3.90 14.42 13.93
N ASP A 318 -5.21 14.23 14.10
CA ASP A 318 -5.82 13.57 15.27
C ASP A 318 -5.37 12.11 15.40
N ALA A 319 -5.13 11.44 14.25
CA ALA A 319 -4.56 10.09 14.20
C ALA A 319 -3.05 10.05 14.49
N GLY A 320 -2.38 11.20 14.66
CA GLY A 320 -0.92 11.28 14.83
C GLY A 320 -0.13 10.81 13.61
N TRP A 321 -0.74 10.89 12.42
CA TRP A 321 -0.09 10.53 11.15
C TRP A 321 0.89 11.61 10.70
N ILE A 322 0.50 12.88 10.81
CA ILE A 322 1.32 14.04 10.49
C ILE A 322 1.21 15.10 11.59
N ALA A 323 2.31 15.75 11.94
CA ALA A 323 2.27 16.91 12.84
C ALA A 323 1.59 18.10 12.16
N GLN A 324 0.78 18.85 12.90
CA GLN A 324 0.07 20.01 12.36
C GLN A 324 1.02 21.04 11.72
N GLU A 325 2.18 21.26 12.32
CA GLU A 325 3.20 22.20 11.80
C GLU A 325 3.70 21.77 10.41
N ALA A 326 3.90 20.46 10.20
CA ALA A 326 4.32 19.93 8.90
C ALA A 326 3.19 20.01 7.87
N LEU A 327 1.98 19.65 8.26
CA LEU A 327 0.78 19.76 7.43
C LEU A 327 0.58 21.19 6.92
N CYS A 328 0.74 22.18 7.81
CA CYS A 328 0.42 23.58 7.56
C CYS A 328 1.61 24.41 7.04
N GLN A 329 2.74 23.77 6.74
CA GLN A 329 3.94 24.48 6.29
C GLN A 329 3.68 25.28 5.00
N GLY A 330 3.80 26.63 5.06
CA GLY A 330 3.61 27.51 3.91
C GLY A 330 2.15 27.58 3.41
N VAL A 331 1.20 27.24 4.26
CA VAL A 331 -0.25 27.41 3.99
C VAL A 331 -0.67 28.79 4.51
N GLU A 332 -1.17 29.64 3.63
CA GLU A 332 -1.68 30.97 3.97
C GLU A 332 -3.21 30.97 3.87
N ASN A 333 -3.90 31.40 4.94
CA ASN A 333 -5.38 31.40 5.01
C ASN A 333 -6.00 30.04 4.67
N GLY A 334 -5.36 28.96 5.13
CA GLY A 334 -5.74 27.59 4.81
C GLY A 334 -7.01 27.11 5.50
N PRO A 335 -7.47 25.89 5.17
CA PRO A 335 -8.54 25.21 5.88
C PRO A 335 -8.08 24.78 7.30
N ALA A 336 -9.03 24.46 8.18
CA ALA A 336 -8.69 23.82 9.45
C ALA A 336 -7.90 22.50 9.21
N PRO A 337 -6.85 22.21 9.98
CA PRO A 337 -6.37 22.91 11.16
C PRO A 337 -5.31 24.01 10.89
N CYS A 338 -5.16 24.49 9.65
CA CYS A 338 -4.12 25.42 9.22
C CYS A 338 -4.55 26.91 9.20
N ASN A 339 -5.63 27.26 9.89
CA ASN A 339 -6.17 28.64 10.02
C ASN A 339 -5.88 29.25 11.39
#